data_017e9fbc5e6a953bda2ae3ba31e8dd39
#
_entry.id   017e9fbc5e6a953bda2ae3ba31e8dd39
#
_cell.length_a   1.000
_cell.length_b   1.000
_cell.length_c   1.000
_cell.angle_alpha   90.00
_cell.angle_beta   90.00
_cell.angle_gamma   90.00
#
_symmetry.space_group_name_H-M   'P 1'
#
loop_
_entity.id
_entity.type
_entity.pdbx_description
1 polymer ?
#
loop_
_entity_poly.entity_id
_entity_poly.type
_entity_poly.pdbx_seq_one_letter_code
_entity_poly.pdbx_strand_id
1 'polypeptide(L)'
;MSKRIISLGVAFAILLTFALGRCGYINFSNSYKVDSSYNSITVDISTLFTNIYSRNGVLLNNNTHSLYAVIKPSEKSMAELKYLYSNDDIKYITDELKKGYPIVMPVKNYAYTKYIRLEEIINQNNDNMLCRHLIDKNFSGLEKYVDKKIGSLSINYSVDALGRVLDGDNGTIINKNYNSIDGVKISIDEKLQKIAEVSSKTISKGSVVILDTNTSQILASVSLGGDYLNRSLRPYAIGSIFKIVVAAAALENNINPQYDCKSKIKVGDTTFHCQNKHKHGKQHIKEALANSCNCYFVNLALKLGKDKILNTAKAIGFGESFNLFNNTFPVTDLSFPNEEELNSKGQLALLGFGQGKLTDNPLHFASVVSAVANGGYYNFPTLNINSKDNKRAFSAKTAQTLKEYMKYVVDNGTGFNAQYKSNTAGKTATAQTGIYEDGKEQLNTWFVGFYPYDKPAYSIAIMCEGGKSGAEDCCPVFRCIVESIDKM
;
A
#
# COMPACT_ATOMS: atom_id res chain seq x y z
N MET A 1 -74.16 -49.01 -21.93
CA MET A 1 -72.86 -49.01 -21.16
C MET A 1 -71.70 -49.49 -22.03
N SER A 2 -71.85 -50.46 -22.92
CA SER A 2 -70.73 -51.00 -23.72
C SER A 2 -70.05 -50.00 -24.71
N LYS A 3 -70.83 -49.19 -25.40
CA LYS A 3 -70.24 -48.22 -26.38
C LYS A 3 -69.32 -47.17 -25.74
N ARG A 4 -69.62 -46.66 -24.52
CA ARG A 4 -68.74 -45.73 -23.79
C ARG A 4 -67.46 -46.38 -23.31
N ILE A 5 -67.51 -47.62 -22.90
CA ILE A 5 -66.32 -48.38 -22.46
C ILE A 5 -65.42 -48.69 -23.65
N ILE A 6 -66.01 -49.04 -24.82
CA ILE A 6 -65.24 -49.24 -26.05
C ILE A 6 -64.55 -47.93 -26.51
N SER A 7 -65.27 -46.78 -26.50
CA SER A 7 -64.69 -45.50 -26.91
C SER A 7 -63.61 -45.04 -25.93
N LEU A 8 -63.72 -45.33 -24.61
CA LEU A 8 -62.70 -45.04 -23.64
C LEU A 8 -61.44 -45.92 -23.85
N GLY A 9 -61.63 -47.16 -24.16
CA GLY A 9 -60.54 -48.11 -24.48
C GLY A 9 -59.77 -47.71 -25.75
N VAL A 10 -60.51 -47.30 -26.79
CA VAL A 10 -59.89 -46.79 -28.03
C VAL A 10 -59.09 -45.48 -27.78
N ALA A 11 -59.64 -44.54 -27.02
CA ALA A 11 -58.96 -43.34 -26.66
C ALA A 11 -57.69 -43.59 -25.86
N PHE A 12 -57.73 -44.54 -24.92
CA PHE A 12 -56.57 -44.95 -24.14
C PHE A 12 -55.50 -45.65 -25.00
N ALA A 13 -55.90 -46.50 -25.93
CA ALA A 13 -54.98 -47.15 -26.88
C ALA A 13 -54.29 -46.13 -27.79
N ILE A 14 -54.99 -45.12 -28.28
CA ILE A 14 -54.43 -44.05 -29.08
C ILE A 14 -53.41 -43.24 -28.26
N LEU A 15 -53.76 -42.88 -27.03
CA LEU A 15 -52.83 -42.13 -26.13
C LEU A 15 -51.57 -43.00 -25.81
N LEU A 16 -51.74 -44.27 -25.58
CA LEU A 16 -50.62 -45.18 -25.32
C LEU A 16 -49.71 -45.31 -26.54
N THR A 17 -50.30 -45.45 -27.73
CA THR A 17 -49.53 -45.52 -28.98
C THR A 17 -48.78 -44.22 -29.24
N PHE A 18 -49.40 -43.07 -28.93
CA PHE A 18 -48.72 -41.74 -29.03
C PHE A 18 -47.56 -41.61 -28.01
N ALA A 19 -47.78 -42.08 -26.78
CA ALA A 19 -46.73 -42.07 -25.75
C ALA A 19 -45.55 -43.02 -26.11
N LEU A 20 -45.83 -44.21 -26.61
CA LEU A 20 -44.83 -45.16 -27.08
C LEU A 20 -44.07 -44.64 -28.33
N GLY A 21 -44.80 -44.06 -29.27
CA GLY A 21 -44.19 -43.42 -30.45
C GLY A 21 -43.26 -42.23 -30.06
N ARG A 22 -43.67 -41.48 -29.07
CA ARG A 22 -42.84 -40.39 -28.54
C ARG A 22 -41.61 -40.90 -27.77
N CYS A 23 -41.74 -41.95 -26.99
CA CYS A 23 -40.62 -42.64 -26.34
C CYS A 23 -39.64 -43.22 -27.35
N GLY A 24 -40.18 -43.85 -28.43
CA GLY A 24 -39.36 -44.34 -29.54
C GLY A 24 -38.63 -43.21 -30.27
N TYR A 25 -39.31 -42.14 -30.57
CA TYR A 25 -38.69 -40.94 -31.18
C TYR A 25 -37.60 -40.35 -30.31
N ILE A 26 -37.85 -40.26 -28.99
CA ILE A 26 -36.84 -39.81 -28.03
C ILE A 26 -35.60 -40.68 -28.01
N ASN A 27 -35.77 -42.02 -28.00
CA ASN A 27 -34.67 -42.98 -27.96
C ASN A 27 -33.90 -43.09 -29.29
N PHE A 28 -34.55 -42.88 -30.44
CA PHE A 28 -33.92 -43.01 -31.76
C PHE A 28 -33.47 -41.71 -32.39
N SER A 29 -34.00 -40.56 -31.92
CA SER A 29 -33.49 -39.26 -32.37
C SER A 29 -32.31 -38.87 -31.52
N ASN A 30 -31.10 -38.96 -32.06
CA ASN A 30 -29.88 -38.36 -31.45
C ASN A 30 -29.94 -36.83 -31.27
N SER A 31 -31.12 -36.23 -31.32
CA SER A 31 -31.38 -34.80 -31.26
C SER A 31 -31.74 -34.29 -29.86
N TYR A 32 -31.75 -35.15 -28.82
CA TYR A 32 -31.82 -34.65 -27.45
C TYR A 32 -30.45 -34.14 -27.03
N LYS A 33 -30.18 -32.90 -27.30
CA LYS A 33 -29.29 -32.11 -26.45
C LYS A 33 -30.08 -31.90 -25.16
N VAL A 34 -29.74 -32.68 -24.13
CA VAL A 34 -30.11 -32.32 -22.77
C VAL A 34 -29.56 -30.92 -22.59
N ASP A 35 -30.44 -29.94 -22.41
CA ASP A 35 -29.99 -28.59 -22.09
C ASP A 35 -29.36 -28.66 -20.71
N SER A 36 -28.02 -28.78 -20.68
CA SER A 36 -27.22 -28.97 -19.47
C SER A 36 -27.43 -27.88 -18.43
N SER A 37 -28.10 -26.79 -18.84
CA SER A 37 -28.36 -25.65 -17.93
C SER A 37 -29.41 -25.97 -16.84
N TYR A 38 -30.30 -26.92 -17.07
CA TYR A 38 -31.36 -27.26 -16.11
C TYR A 38 -31.03 -28.40 -15.16
N ASN A 39 -30.06 -29.24 -15.51
CA ASN A 39 -29.71 -30.44 -14.74
C ASN A 39 -28.20 -30.49 -14.44
N SER A 40 -27.61 -29.38 -14.10
CA SER A 40 -26.19 -29.35 -13.72
C SER A 40 -25.95 -28.42 -12.55
N ILE A 41 -24.90 -28.71 -11.80
CA ILE A 41 -24.37 -27.84 -10.73
C ILE A 41 -22.92 -27.49 -11.04
N THR A 42 -22.62 -26.20 -10.94
CA THR A 42 -21.25 -25.74 -11.07
C THR A 42 -20.66 -25.49 -9.68
N VAL A 43 -19.53 -26.11 -9.42
CA VAL A 43 -18.75 -25.96 -8.18
C VAL A 43 -17.54 -25.12 -8.49
N ASP A 44 -17.45 -23.95 -7.87
CA ASP A 44 -16.28 -23.09 -7.98
C ASP A 44 -15.11 -23.70 -7.20
N ILE A 45 -13.97 -23.87 -7.87
CA ILE A 45 -12.74 -24.40 -7.27
C ILE A 45 -11.85 -23.25 -6.83
N SER A 46 -11.61 -22.29 -7.73
CA SER A 46 -10.77 -21.14 -7.45
C SER A 46 -11.10 -19.97 -8.36
N THR A 47 -10.84 -18.77 -7.85
CA THR A 47 -10.94 -17.50 -8.60
C THR A 47 -9.60 -16.81 -8.59
N LEU A 48 -9.15 -16.37 -9.76
CA LEU A 48 -7.95 -15.56 -9.92
C LEU A 48 -8.34 -14.09 -10.02
N PHE A 49 -7.70 -13.28 -9.19
CA PHE A 49 -7.86 -11.83 -9.15
C PHE A 49 -6.69 -11.12 -9.83
N THR A 50 -6.82 -9.81 -10.03
CA THR A 50 -5.85 -8.96 -10.72
C THR A 50 -4.43 -9.19 -10.19
N ASN A 51 -3.50 -9.50 -11.10
CA ASN A 51 -2.08 -9.54 -10.78
C ASN A 51 -1.52 -8.13 -10.61
N ILE A 52 -0.58 -7.97 -9.67
CA ILE A 52 0.13 -6.70 -9.45
C ILE A 52 1.61 -6.93 -9.71
N TYR A 53 2.15 -6.20 -10.67
CA TYR A 53 3.54 -6.32 -11.09
C TYR A 53 4.36 -5.09 -10.69
N SER A 54 5.62 -5.31 -10.35
CA SER A 54 6.61 -4.25 -10.19
C SER A 54 6.86 -3.51 -11.50
N ARG A 55 7.61 -2.41 -11.44
CA ARG A 55 8.06 -1.68 -12.65
C ARG A 55 8.88 -2.55 -13.61
N ASN A 56 9.54 -3.57 -13.11
CA ASN A 56 10.36 -4.50 -13.88
C ASN A 56 9.58 -5.74 -14.36
N GLY A 57 8.28 -5.85 -14.03
CA GLY A 57 7.42 -6.97 -14.43
C GLY A 57 7.48 -8.18 -13.50
N VAL A 58 8.06 -8.04 -12.32
CA VAL A 58 8.04 -9.09 -11.29
C VAL A 58 6.69 -9.08 -10.59
N LEU A 59 6.06 -10.25 -10.44
CA LEU A 59 4.80 -10.39 -9.72
C LEU A 59 5.01 -10.07 -8.24
N LEU A 60 4.21 -9.14 -7.70
CA LEU A 60 4.30 -8.68 -6.32
C LEU A 60 3.31 -9.39 -5.41
N ASN A 61 2.08 -9.62 -5.86
CA ASN A 61 1.15 -10.47 -5.13
C ASN A 61 1.57 -11.94 -5.29
N ASN A 62 1.77 -12.61 -4.17
CA ASN A 62 2.39 -13.92 -4.14
C ASN A 62 1.39 -15.00 -4.59
N ASN A 63 1.65 -15.66 -5.71
CA ASN A 63 0.87 -16.79 -6.19
C ASN A 63 1.55 -18.08 -5.71
N THR A 64 0.93 -18.80 -4.78
CA THR A 64 1.36 -20.13 -4.37
C THR A 64 0.47 -21.18 -5.00
N HIS A 65 1.06 -22.30 -5.41
CA HIS A 65 0.33 -23.44 -5.93
C HIS A 65 0.01 -24.41 -4.80
N SER A 66 -1.24 -24.82 -4.73
CA SER A 66 -1.72 -25.78 -3.74
C SER A 66 -2.65 -26.80 -4.37
N LEU A 67 -2.59 -28.04 -3.88
CA LEU A 67 -3.44 -29.10 -4.36
C LEU A 67 -4.75 -29.12 -3.57
N TYR A 68 -5.86 -29.16 -4.28
CA TYR A 68 -7.19 -29.24 -3.71
C TYR A 68 -7.91 -30.47 -4.24
N ALA A 69 -8.72 -31.05 -3.38
CA ALA A 69 -9.60 -32.20 -3.72
C ALA A 69 -11.00 -31.68 -3.96
N VAL A 70 -11.59 -32.10 -5.09
CA VAL A 70 -13.01 -31.94 -5.38
C VAL A 70 -13.67 -33.29 -5.06
N ILE A 71 -14.46 -33.33 -4.00
CA ILE A 71 -14.99 -34.53 -3.40
C ILE A 71 -16.49 -34.61 -3.66
N LYS A 72 -16.93 -35.66 -4.36
CA LYS A 72 -18.35 -35.90 -4.63
C LYS A 72 -19.03 -36.61 -3.46
N PRO A 73 -20.34 -36.42 -3.24
CA PRO A 73 -21.13 -37.18 -2.26
C PRO A 73 -21.39 -38.63 -2.74
N SER A 74 -20.35 -39.46 -2.75
CA SER A 74 -20.47 -40.89 -3.13
C SER A 74 -19.73 -41.77 -2.13
N GLU A 75 -20.21 -43.01 -1.94
CA GLU A 75 -19.55 -43.99 -1.06
C GLU A 75 -18.10 -44.26 -1.48
N LYS A 76 -17.83 -44.27 -2.79
CA LYS A 76 -16.48 -44.49 -3.33
C LYS A 76 -15.54 -43.37 -2.99
N SER A 77 -15.98 -42.10 -3.11
CA SER A 77 -15.19 -40.96 -2.70
C SER A 77 -14.94 -40.94 -1.19
N MET A 78 -15.96 -41.25 -0.40
CA MET A 78 -15.84 -41.32 1.07
C MET A 78 -14.83 -42.41 1.51
N ALA A 79 -14.75 -43.52 0.83
CA ALA A 79 -13.78 -44.59 1.13
C ALA A 79 -12.32 -44.18 0.88
N GLU A 80 -12.07 -43.20 0.00
CA GLU A 80 -10.73 -42.67 -0.33
C GLU A 80 -10.28 -41.54 0.57
N LEU A 81 -11.17 -40.92 1.34
CA LEU A 81 -10.83 -39.78 2.22
C LEU A 81 -9.67 -40.07 3.17
N LYS A 82 -9.58 -41.28 3.67
CA LYS A 82 -8.53 -41.74 4.60
C LYS A 82 -7.11 -41.63 4.03
N TYR A 83 -6.95 -41.56 2.71
CA TYR A 83 -5.65 -41.37 2.08
C TYR A 83 -5.19 -39.91 2.05
N LEU A 84 -6.14 -38.97 2.11
CA LEU A 84 -5.89 -37.56 1.95
C LEU A 84 -6.01 -36.75 3.25
N TYR A 85 -6.79 -37.26 4.24
CA TYR A 85 -7.24 -36.49 5.40
C TYR A 85 -7.12 -37.25 6.73
N SER A 86 -7.06 -36.49 7.82
CA SER A 86 -7.15 -37.02 9.19
C SER A 86 -8.58 -37.44 9.55
N ASN A 87 -8.75 -38.22 10.63
CA ASN A 87 -10.08 -38.65 11.08
C ASN A 87 -11.03 -37.49 11.41
N ASP A 88 -10.52 -36.40 11.97
CA ASP A 88 -11.31 -35.18 12.29
C ASP A 88 -11.79 -34.49 11.01
N ASP A 89 -10.91 -34.37 10.01
CA ASP A 89 -11.27 -33.81 8.70
C ASP A 89 -12.30 -34.68 7.99
N ILE A 90 -12.14 -36.02 8.03
CA ILE A 90 -13.08 -36.97 7.41
C ILE A 90 -14.48 -36.82 7.99
N LYS A 91 -14.59 -36.65 9.30
CA LYS A 91 -15.89 -36.43 9.96
C LYS A 91 -16.56 -35.17 9.41
N TYR A 92 -15.82 -34.03 9.38
CA TYR A 92 -16.33 -32.78 8.84
C TYR A 92 -16.74 -32.92 7.36
N ILE A 93 -15.87 -33.50 6.52
CA ILE A 93 -16.13 -33.71 5.10
C ILE A 93 -17.37 -34.58 4.88
N THR A 94 -17.49 -35.66 5.64
CA THR A 94 -18.64 -36.59 5.55
C THR A 94 -19.94 -35.87 5.92
N ASP A 95 -19.94 -35.03 6.95
CA ASP A 95 -21.13 -34.28 7.36
C ASP A 95 -21.55 -33.24 6.32
N GLU A 96 -20.59 -32.58 5.68
CA GLU A 96 -20.87 -31.65 4.57
C GLU A 96 -21.42 -32.40 3.33
N LEU A 97 -20.83 -33.54 2.96
CA LEU A 97 -21.28 -34.34 1.80
C LEU A 97 -22.69 -34.93 1.96
N LYS A 98 -23.17 -35.11 3.20
CA LYS A 98 -24.57 -35.51 3.46
C LYS A 98 -25.60 -34.49 2.95
N LYS A 99 -25.20 -33.26 2.72
CA LYS A 99 -26.03 -32.20 2.11
C LYS A 99 -26.29 -32.45 0.62
N GLY A 100 -25.60 -33.41 0.00
CA GLY A 100 -25.80 -33.85 -1.39
C GLY A 100 -24.98 -33.05 -2.42
N TYR A 101 -24.09 -32.14 -2.01
CA TYR A 101 -23.28 -31.32 -2.91
C TYR A 101 -21.80 -31.69 -2.85
N PRO A 102 -21.05 -31.57 -3.96
CA PRO A 102 -19.59 -31.69 -3.94
C PRO A 102 -18.97 -30.58 -3.11
N ILE A 103 -17.85 -30.88 -2.47
CA ILE A 103 -17.06 -29.89 -1.73
C ILE A 103 -15.63 -29.82 -2.26
N VAL A 104 -14.99 -28.66 -2.03
CA VAL A 104 -13.60 -28.39 -2.42
C VAL A 104 -12.79 -28.18 -1.14
N MET A 105 -11.74 -28.98 -0.94
CA MET A 105 -10.93 -28.95 0.27
C MET A 105 -9.44 -28.99 -0.04
N PRO A 106 -8.58 -28.28 0.70
CA PRO A 106 -7.13 -28.40 0.55
C PRO A 106 -6.66 -29.81 0.91
N VAL A 107 -5.77 -30.36 0.10
CA VAL A 107 -5.18 -31.69 0.33
C VAL A 107 -4.09 -31.56 1.40
N LYS A 108 -4.17 -32.41 2.43
CA LYS A 108 -3.16 -32.44 3.51
C LYS A 108 -2.07 -33.48 3.25
N ASN A 109 -2.45 -34.66 2.72
CA ASN A 109 -1.52 -35.71 2.37
C ASN A 109 -1.70 -36.08 0.90
N TYR A 110 -0.60 -36.11 0.14
CA TYR A 110 -0.68 -36.52 -1.26
C TYR A 110 -0.81 -38.03 -1.40
N ALA A 111 -1.86 -38.47 -2.08
CA ALA A 111 -2.04 -39.88 -2.47
C ALA A 111 -2.79 -39.97 -3.79
N TYR A 112 -2.55 -41.04 -4.53
CA TYR A 112 -3.34 -41.32 -5.73
C TYR A 112 -4.78 -41.72 -5.33
N THR A 113 -5.74 -41.04 -5.95
CA THR A 113 -7.18 -41.29 -5.77
C THR A 113 -7.82 -41.55 -7.13
N LYS A 114 -8.78 -42.48 -7.15
CA LYS A 114 -9.55 -42.83 -8.36
C LYS A 114 -10.86 -42.06 -8.44
N TYR A 115 -11.48 -41.81 -7.29
CA TYR A 115 -12.84 -41.26 -7.19
C TYR A 115 -12.87 -39.82 -6.62
N ILE A 116 -11.75 -39.33 -6.09
CA ILE A 116 -11.57 -37.95 -5.68
C ILE A 116 -10.70 -37.28 -6.72
N ARG A 117 -11.19 -36.17 -7.28
CA ARG A 117 -10.45 -35.38 -8.25
C ARG A 117 -9.50 -34.41 -7.55
N LEU A 118 -8.24 -34.42 -7.94
CA LEU A 118 -7.23 -33.49 -7.44
C LEU A 118 -6.94 -32.43 -8.49
N GLU A 119 -7.03 -31.16 -8.09
CA GLU A 119 -6.74 -30.00 -8.95
C GLU A 119 -5.72 -29.10 -8.29
N GLU A 120 -4.75 -28.65 -9.07
CA GLU A 120 -3.80 -27.64 -8.64
C GLU A 120 -4.43 -26.26 -8.79
N ILE A 121 -4.46 -25.49 -7.70
CA ILE A 121 -5.00 -24.14 -7.71
C ILE A 121 -3.95 -23.10 -7.37
N ILE A 122 -4.16 -21.90 -7.88
CA ILE A 122 -3.38 -20.71 -7.56
C ILE A 122 -4.01 -20.05 -6.34
N ASN A 123 -3.30 -20.07 -5.22
CA ASN A 123 -3.65 -19.30 -4.04
C ASN A 123 -2.88 -17.99 -4.09
N GLN A 124 -3.60 -16.88 -4.18
CA GLN A 124 -3.03 -15.55 -4.03
C GLN A 124 -2.89 -15.28 -2.52
N ASN A 125 -1.74 -15.68 -1.96
CA ASN A 125 -1.42 -15.47 -0.55
C ASN A 125 -0.44 -14.31 -0.40
N ASN A 126 -0.78 -13.37 0.47
CA ASN A 126 -0.03 -12.14 0.67
C ASN A 126 0.98 -12.21 1.85
N ASP A 127 1.21 -13.38 2.45
CA ASP A 127 1.98 -13.53 3.69
C ASP A 127 3.46 -13.17 3.57
N ASN A 128 4.08 -13.18 2.45
CA ASN A 128 5.49 -12.76 2.25
C ASN A 128 5.62 -11.77 1.10
N MET A 129 4.57 -11.00 0.84
CA MET A 129 4.52 -10.03 -0.22
C MET A 129 5.45 -8.84 0.06
N LEU A 130 6.22 -8.45 -0.94
CA LEU A 130 6.92 -7.17 -0.93
C LEU A 130 5.91 -6.00 -0.87
N CYS A 131 6.22 -4.95 -0.14
CA CYS A 131 5.33 -3.79 0.06
C CYS A 131 3.94 -4.16 0.58
N ARG A 132 3.80 -5.19 1.40
CA ARG A 132 2.49 -5.72 1.83
C ARG A 132 1.51 -4.63 2.25
N HIS A 133 1.93 -3.70 3.09
CA HIS A 133 1.07 -2.62 3.60
C HIS A 133 0.55 -1.67 2.52
N LEU A 134 1.24 -1.57 1.39
CA LEU A 134 0.84 -0.72 0.28
C LEU A 134 -0.05 -1.46 -0.72
N ILE A 135 0.09 -2.78 -0.82
CA ILE A 135 -0.58 -3.60 -1.86
C ILE A 135 -1.77 -4.35 -1.30
N ASP A 136 -1.62 -5.09 -0.20
CA ASP A 136 -2.62 -6.02 0.35
C ASP A 136 -3.88 -5.28 0.82
N LYS A 137 -5.05 -5.70 0.34
CA LYS A 137 -6.36 -5.15 0.71
C LYS A 137 -6.67 -5.20 2.20
N ASN A 138 -6.12 -6.17 2.95
CA ASN A 138 -6.29 -6.27 4.40
C ASN A 138 -5.65 -5.07 5.14
N PHE A 139 -4.69 -4.40 4.51
CA PHE A 139 -4.09 -3.15 4.99
C PHE A 139 -4.67 -1.91 4.31
N SER A 140 -5.83 -2.03 3.65
CA SER A 140 -6.41 -1.00 2.79
C SER A 140 -5.49 -0.56 1.64
N GLY A 141 -4.66 -1.49 1.16
CA GLY A 141 -3.72 -1.26 0.06
C GLY A 141 -4.37 -1.26 -1.31
N LEU A 142 -3.52 -1.24 -2.34
CA LEU A 142 -3.90 -1.06 -3.75
C LEU A 142 -4.90 -2.11 -4.25
N GLU A 143 -4.81 -3.36 -3.81
CA GLU A 143 -5.73 -4.43 -4.20
C GLU A 143 -7.20 -4.03 -3.99
N LYS A 144 -7.51 -3.30 -2.92
CA LYS A 144 -8.87 -2.79 -2.66
C LYS A 144 -9.47 -1.99 -3.82
N TYR A 145 -8.62 -1.37 -4.63
CA TYR A 145 -9.01 -0.44 -5.70
C TYR A 145 -8.89 -1.03 -7.10
N VAL A 146 -8.07 -2.08 -7.27
CA VAL A 146 -7.80 -2.68 -8.58
C VAL A 146 -8.29 -4.12 -8.70
N ASP A 147 -8.75 -4.74 -7.60
CA ASP A 147 -9.11 -6.14 -7.54
C ASP A 147 -10.33 -6.45 -8.44
N LYS A 148 -10.08 -7.22 -9.49
CA LYS A 148 -11.10 -7.70 -10.43
C LYS A 148 -10.87 -9.18 -10.68
N LYS A 149 -11.96 -9.93 -10.83
CA LYS A 149 -11.87 -11.32 -11.28
C LYS A 149 -11.34 -11.36 -12.70
N ILE A 150 -10.16 -11.95 -12.90
CA ILE A 150 -9.50 -12.10 -14.21
C ILE A 150 -9.58 -13.53 -14.73
N GLY A 151 -9.86 -14.50 -13.87
CA GLY A 151 -10.03 -15.89 -14.25
C GLY A 151 -10.77 -16.69 -13.19
N SER A 152 -11.25 -17.87 -13.57
CA SER A 152 -11.83 -18.84 -12.63
C SER A 152 -11.68 -20.26 -13.11
N LEU A 153 -11.54 -21.17 -12.14
CA LEU A 153 -11.56 -22.59 -12.32
C LEU A 153 -12.79 -23.14 -11.61
N SER A 154 -13.65 -23.85 -12.32
CA SER A 154 -14.82 -24.50 -11.77
C SER A 154 -15.05 -25.87 -12.43
N ILE A 155 -15.88 -26.68 -11.83
CA ILE A 155 -16.26 -27.97 -12.38
C ILE A 155 -17.78 -28.09 -12.45
N ASN A 156 -18.29 -28.53 -13.57
CA ASN A 156 -19.71 -28.71 -13.79
C ASN A 156 -20.05 -30.21 -13.72
N TYR A 157 -21.01 -30.55 -12.87
CA TYR A 157 -21.54 -31.90 -12.71
C TYR A 157 -22.99 -31.96 -13.17
N SER A 158 -23.36 -33.06 -13.82
CA SER A 158 -24.76 -33.37 -14.08
C SER A 158 -25.45 -33.82 -12.80
N VAL A 159 -26.69 -33.38 -12.59
CA VAL A 159 -27.49 -33.72 -11.40
C VAL A 159 -28.82 -34.35 -11.77
N ASP A 160 -29.38 -35.13 -10.85
CA ASP A 160 -30.74 -35.66 -10.95
C ASP A 160 -31.81 -34.59 -10.67
N ALA A 161 -33.09 -34.98 -10.77
CA ALA A 161 -34.21 -34.06 -10.51
C ALA A 161 -34.25 -33.51 -9.06
N LEU A 162 -33.53 -34.12 -8.12
CA LEU A 162 -33.40 -33.67 -6.74
C LEU A 162 -32.11 -32.85 -6.51
N GLY A 163 -31.36 -32.56 -7.57
CA GLY A 163 -30.13 -31.78 -7.50
C GLY A 163 -28.90 -32.58 -7.02
N ARG A 164 -28.98 -33.91 -6.93
CA ARG A 164 -27.86 -34.76 -6.50
C ARG A 164 -26.96 -35.08 -7.70
N VAL A 165 -25.66 -35.05 -7.53
CA VAL A 165 -24.69 -35.41 -8.58
C VAL A 165 -24.88 -36.83 -9.03
N LEU A 166 -24.95 -37.02 -10.35
CA LEU A 166 -25.13 -38.36 -10.95
C LEU A 166 -23.93 -39.27 -10.65
N ASP A 167 -24.24 -40.53 -10.26
CA ASP A 167 -23.19 -41.51 -10.06
C ASP A 167 -22.48 -41.79 -11.40
N GLY A 168 -21.16 -41.81 -11.38
CA GLY A 168 -20.36 -41.96 -12.60
C GLY A 168 -20.00 -40.66 -13.34
N ASP A 169 -20.66 -39.53 -13.10
CA ASP A 169 -20.21 -38.23 -13.66
C ASP A 169 -18.90 -37.78 -13.01
N ASN A 170 -17.86 -37.60 -13.83
CA ASN A 170 -16.56 -37.12 -13.37
C ASN A 170 -16.45 -35.62 -13.39
N GLY A 171 -17.49 -34.91 -13.79
CA GLY A 171 -17.52 -33.45 -13.95
C GLY A 171 -16.67 -32.96 -15.13
N THR A 172 -17.10 -31.84 -15.68
CA THR A 172 -16.37 -31.14 -16.75
C THR A 172 -15.70 -29.91 -16.19
N ILE A 173 -14.38 -29.78 -16.37
CA ILE A 173 -13.65 -28.59 -15.97
C ILE A 173 -14.06 -27.43 -16.89
N ILE A 174 -14.35 -26.30 -16.25
CA ILE A 174 -14.57 -25.02 -16.89
C ILE A 174 -13.42 -24.10 -16.44
N ASN A 175 -12.47 -23.90 -17.34
CA ASN A 175 -11.40 -22.94 -17.16
C ASN A 175 -11.75 -21.66 -17.94
N LYS A 176 -11.99 -20.57 -17.19
CA LYS A 176 -12.22 -19.24 -17.75
C LYS A 176 -11.01 -18.37 -17.45
N ASN A 177 -10.02 -18.38 -18.32
CA ASN A 177 -8.78 -17.59 -18.21
C ASN A 177 -8.05 -17.77 -16.86
N TYR A 178 -8.10 -18.92 -16.25
CA TYR A 178 -7.52 -19.17 -14.92
C TYR A 178 -5.99 -19.06 -14.90
N ASN A 179 -5.33 -19.09 -16.06
CA ASN A 179 -3.90 -18.88 -16.22
C ASN A 179 -3.58 -17.47 -16.74
N SER A 180 -4.52 -16.52 -16.60
CA SER A 180 -4.31 -15.14 -17.06
C SER A 180 -3.15 -14.49 -16.32
N ILE A 181 -2.32 -13.80 -17.09
CA ILE A 181 -1.27 -12.91 -16.59
C ILE A 181 -1.73 -11.44 -16.57
N ASP A 182 -3.01 -11.18 -16.84
CA ASP A 182 -3.57 -9.83 -16.82
C ASP A 182 -3.40 -9.20 -15.45
N GLY A 183 -3.05 -7.93 -15.43
CA GLY A 183 -2.80 -7.24 -14.18
C GLY A 183 -2.44 -5.77 -14.36
N VAL A 184 -2.06 -5.16 -13.27
CA VAL A 184 -1.61 -3.78 -13.22
C VAL A 184 -0.13 -3.72 -12.91
N LYS A 185 0.57 -2.81 -13.60
CA LYS A 185 1.99 -2.54 -13.38
C LYS A 185 2.15 -1.25 -12.60
N ILE A 186 2.90 -1.30 -11.50
CA ILE A 186 3.13 -0.16 -10.61
C ILE A 186 4.61 0.22 -10.53
N SER A 187 4.88 1.39 -9.97
CA SER A 187 6.22 1.99 -9.94
C SER A 187 7.20 1.33 -8.96
N ILE A 188 6.74 0.42 -8.10
CA ILE A 188 7.60 -0.27 -7.13
C ILE A 188 8.76 -0.99 -7.84
N ASP A 189 9.97 -0.78 -7.30
CA ASP A 189 11.19 -1.49 -7.69
C ASP A 189 11.52 -2.53 -6.61
N GLU A 190 11.52 -3.80 -6.97
CA GLU A 190 11.66 -4.90 -6.02
C GLU A 190 13.04 -4.94 -5.33
N LYS A 191 14.08 -4.41 -5.99
CA LYS A 191 15.42 -4.35 -5.39
C LYS A 191 15.50 -3.22 -4.37
N LEU A 192 15.00 -2.04 -4.71
CA LEU A 192 14.92 -0.91 -3.77
C LEU A 192 14.00 -1.20 -2.60
N GLN A 193 12.89 -1.91 -2.84
CA GLN A 193 11.99 -2.35 -1.78
C GLN A 193 12.72 -3.29 -0.79
N LYS A 194 13.45 -4.29 -1.28
CA LYS A 194 14.25 -5.17 -0.42
C LYS A 194 15.32 -4.43 0.36
N ILE A 195 16.01 -3.48 -0.28
CA ILE A 195 16.99 -2.62 0.39
C ILE A 195 16.32 -1.85 1.54
N ALA A 196 15.17 -1.23 1.29
CA ALA A 196 14.42 -0.48 2.31
C ALA A 196 13.99 -1.39 3.47
N GLU A 197 13.45 -2.58 3.20
CA GLU A 197 13.04 -3.56 4.21
C GLU A 197 14.21 -4.06 5.08
N VAL A 198 15.34 -4.36 4.45
CA VAL A 198 16.53 -4.84 5.18
C VAL A 198 17.16 -3.74 6.02
N SER A 199 17.27 -2.52 5.47
CA SER A 199 17.90 -1.39 6.13
C SER A 199 17.09 -0.85 7.31
N SER A 200 15.76 -1.05 7.30
CA SER A 200 14.85 -0.54 8.33
C SER A 200 14.63 -1.45 9.53
N LYS A 201 15.27 -2.61 9.60
CA LYS A 201 15.09 -3.60 10.69
C LYS A 201 15.38 -3.08 12.10
N THR A 202 16.12 -2.01 12.23
CA THR A 202 16.40 -1.35 13.52
C THR A 202 15.26 -0.50 14.04
N ILE A 203 14.26 -0.18 13.17
CA ILE A 203 13.07 0.58 13.53
C ILE A 203 11.97 -0.40 13.93
N SER A 204 11.49 -0.30 15.16
CA SER A 204 10.41 -1.14 15.67
C SER A 204 9.03 -0.74 15.12
N LYS A 205 8.75 0.58 15.09
CA LYS A 205 7.52 1.16 14.53
C LYS A 205 7.88 2.38 13.70
N GLY A 206 7.45 2.40 12.44
CA GLY A 206 7.81 3.53 11.57
C GLY A 206 7.58 3.24 10.09
N SER A 207 8.19 4.06 9.25
CA SER A 207 8.07 3.96 7.80
C SER A 207 9.36 4.37 7.10
N VAL A 208 9.63 3.71 5.98
CA VAL A 208 10.67 4.10 5.02
C VAL A 208 10.04 4.19 3.63
N VAL A 209 10.27 5.32 2.96
CA VAL A 209 9.78 5.58 1.61
C VAL A 209 10.95 5.99 0.73
N ILE A 210 11.01 5.45 -0.49
CA ILE A 210 11.94 5.86 -1.55
C ILE A 210 11.13 6.25 -2.77
N LEU A 211 11.32 7.47 -3.26
CA LEU A 211 10.73 7.97 -4.49
C LEU A 211 11.80 8.21 -5.56
N ASP A 212 11.41 8.08 -6.82
CA ASP A 212 12.14 8.69 -7.93
C ASP A 212 12.06 10.22 -7.80
N THR A 213 13.21 10.89 -7.73
CA THR A 213 13.28 12.32 -7.46
C THR A 213 12.60 13.17 -8.53
N ASN A 214 12.60 12.74 -9.79
CA ASN A 214 12.09 13.53 -10.90
C ASN A 214 10.59 13.36 -11.14
N THR A 215 10.07 12.17 -10.86
CA THR A 215 8.69 11.78 -11.17
C THR A 215 7.81 11.62 -9.95
N SER A 216 8.39 11.59 -8.75
CA SER A 216 7.74 11.21 -7.48
C SER A 216 7.07 9.82 -7.52
N GLN A 217 7.49 8.94 -8.44
CA GLN A 217 7.07 7.56 -8.46
C GLN A 217 7.57 6.84 -7.20
N ILE A 218 6.68 6.09 -6.57
CA ILE A 218 7.00 5.31 -5.36
C ILE A 218 7.81 4.08 -5.78
N LEU A 219 9.09 4.07 -5.45
CA LEU A 219 10.00 2.96 -5.75
C LEU A 219 10.04 1.92 -4.63
N ALA A 220 9.88 2.38 -3.37
CA ALA A 220 9.77 1.52 -2.21
C ALA A 220 8.90 2.18 -1.12
N SER A 221 8.16 1.34 -0.39
CA SER A 221 7.37 1.76 0.77
C SER A 221 7.33 0.65 1.80
N VAL A 222 7.86 0.93 2.98
CA VAL A 222 7.93 0.01 4.12
C VAL A 222 7.14 0.58 5.28
N SER A 223 6.29 -0.24 5.88
CA SER A 223 5.59 0.06 7.12
C SER A 223 5.96 -0.98 8.18
N LEU A 224 6.43 -0.52 9.33
CA LEU A 224 6.95 -1.32 10.43
C LEU A 224 6.06 -1.17 11.66
N GLY A 225 5.86 -2.24 12.43
CA GLY A 225 5.05 -2.19 13.66
C GLY A 225 4.33 -3.50 14.00
N GLY A 226 4.28 -4.47 13.07
CA GLY A 226 3.64 -5.76 13.28
C GLY A 226 2.12 -5.71 13.36
N ASP A 227 1.50 -4.61 12.95
CA ASP A 227 0.05 -4.36 12.93
C ASP A 227 -0.45 -4.06 11.50
N TYR A 228 -1.76 -3.80 11.36
CA TYR A 228 -2.40 -3.51 10.07
C TYR A 228 -2.31 -2.04 9.63
N LEU A 229 -1.43 -1.23 10.23
CA LEU A 229 -1.31 0.19 9.91
C LEU A 229 -0.31 0.42 8.77
N ASN A 230 -0.75 1.10 7.72
CA ASN A 230 0.17 1.61 6.69
C ASN A 230 0.74 2.97 7.13
N ARG A 231 1.89 2.94 7.78
CA ARG A 231 2.56 4.13 8.33
C ARG A 231 3.11 5.07 7.27
N SER A 232 3.27 4.60 6.04
CA SER A 232 3.68 5.48 4.93
C SER A 232 2.59 6.50 4.56
N LEU A 233 1.32 6.19 4.87
CA LEU A 233 0.15 6.99 4.52
C LEU A 233 -0.47 7.74 5.71
N ARG A 234 -0.11 7.38 6.93
CA ARG A 234 -0.72 7.99 8.12
C ARG A 234 -0.14 9.36 8.43
N PRO A 235 -0.99 10.29 8.95
CA PRO A 235 -0.53 11.60 9.38
C PRO A 235 0.27 11.51 10.69
N TYR A 236 1.42 12.17 10.70
CA TYR A 236 2.31 12.30 11.86
C TYR A 236 2.74 13.74 12.08
N ALA A 237 3.01 14.11 13.33
CA ALA A 237 3.70 15.36 13.62
C ALA A 237 5.08 15.35 12.96
N ILE A 238 5.38 16.37 12.13
CA ILE A 238 6.57 16.40 11.28
C ILE A 238 7.74 17.19 11.85
N GLY A 239 7.44 18.16 12.72
CA GLY A 239 8.46 18.96 13.39
C GLY A 239 9.42 19.67 12.45
N SER A 240 10.68 19.63 12.79
CA SER A 240 11.74 20.44 12.14
C SER A 240 11.98 20.16 10.66
N ILE A 241 11.40 19.11 10.04
CA ILE A 241 11.50 18.96 8.58
C ILE A 241 10.70 20.05 7.86
N PHE A 242 9.62 20.57 8.45
CA PHE A 242 8.87 21.69 7.88
C PHE A 242 9.69 22.98 7.74
N LYS A 243 10.81 23.13 8.44
CA LYS A 243 11.75 24.24 8.26
C LYS A 243 12.30 24.37 6.83
N ILE A 244 12.29 23.26 6.07
CA ILE A 244 12.62 23.28 4.63
C ILE A 244 11.61 24.16 3.89
N VAL A 245 10.32 24.03 4.18
CA VAL A 245 9.24 24.80 3.56
C VAL A 245 9.33 26.28 3.92
N VAL A 246 9.58 26.58 5.21
CA VAL A 246 9.75 27.97 5.69
C VAL A 246 11.00 28.60 5.08
N ALA A 247 12.08 27.84 4.93
CA ALA A 247 13.30 28.30 4.26
C ALA A 247 13.05 28.55 2.76
N ALA A 248 12.28 27.68 2.07
CA ALA A 248 11.86 27.90 0.69
C ALA A 248 11.07 29.20 0.55
N ALA A 249 10.07 29.42 1.40
CA ALA A 249 9.29 30.67 1.42
C ALA A 249 10.16 31.90 1.62
N ALA A 250 11.16 31.80 2.48
CA ALA A 250 12.08 32.90 2.74
C ALA A 250 12.97 33.21 1.53
N LEU A 251 13.52 32.16 0.90
CA LEU A 251 14.39 32.32 -0.28
C LEU A 251 13.64 32.85 -1.50
N GLU A 252 12.41 32.39 -1.74
CA GLU A 252 11.53 32.91 -2.81
C GLU A 252 11.22 34.40 -2.64
N ASN A 253 11.22 34.91 -1.40
CA ASN A 253 10.96 36.30 -1.09
C ASN A 253 12.25 37.11 -0.78
N ASN A 254 13.44 36.56 -1.05
CA ASN A 254 14.74 37.17 -0.77
C ASN A 254 14.93 37.61 0.70
N ILE A 255 14.37 36.87 1.65
CA ILE A 255 14.43 37.12 3.09
C ILE A 255 15.40 36.13 3.74
N ASN A 256 16.58 36.62 4.14
CA ASN A 256 17.59 35.82 4.86
C ASN A 256 18.22 36.65 5.99
N PRO A 257 17.46 36.92 7.07
CA PRO A 257 17.94 37.77 8.15
C PRO A 257 19.03 37.08 8.96
N GLN A 258 19.99 37.90 9.47
CA GLN A 258 20.82 37.44 10.56
C GLN A 258 20.02 37.45 11.87
N TYR A 259 20.19 36.44 12.69
CA TYR A 259 19.55 36.34 14.01
C TYR A 259 20.53 35.77 15.04
N ASP A 260 20.60 36.42 16.21
CA ASP A 260 21.42 35.94 17.34
C ASP A 260 20.57 35.12 18.31
N CYS A 261 20.68 33.80 18.22
CA CYS A 261 19.91 32.88 19.02
C CYS A 261 20.42 32.78 20.46
N LYS A 262 19.64 33.24 21.41
CA LYS A 262 19.88 33.16 22.85
C LYS A 262 19.18 31.94 23.52
N SER A 263 18.85 30.90 22.78
CA SER A 263 18.11 29.68 23.18
C SER A 263 16.61 29.87 23.42
N LYS A 264 16.11 31.09 23.49
CA LYS A 264 14.68 31.40 23.68
C LYS A 264 14.27 32.62 22.88
N ILE A 265 12.98 32.67 22.52
CA ILE A 265 12.32 33.84 21.91
C ILE A 265 10.91 33.99 22.50
N LYS A 266 10.54 35.22 22.91
CA LYS A 266 9.19 35.51 23.43
C LYS A 266 8.32 36.05 22.29
N VAL A 267 7.11 35.50 22.15
CA VAL A 267 6.09 35.95 21.19
C VAL A 267 4.77 36.10 21.93
N GLY A 268 4.31 37.33 22.13
CA GLY A 268 3.21 37.59 23.06
C GLY A 268 3.57 37.11 24.47
N ASP A 269 2.69 36.29 25.05
CA ASP A 269 2.91 35.74 26.39
C ASP A 269 3.63 34.37 26.37
N THR A 270 3.86 33.79 25.18
CA THR A 270 4.51 32.49 25.04
C THR A 270 6.01 32.62 24.78
N THR A 271 6.80 31.77 25.46
CA THR A 271 8.24 31.70 25.23
C THR A 271 8.59 30.38 24.55
N PHE A 272 9.15 30.45 23.37
CA PHE A 272 9.65 29.29 22.61
C PHE A 272 11.12 29.05 22.90
N HIS A 273 11.54 27.80 22.88
CA HIS A 273 12.91 27.39 23.18
C HIS A 273 13.52 26.53 22.07
N CYS A 274 14.82 26.62 21.91
CA CYS A 274 15.59 25.61 21.18
C CYS A 274 15.67 24.31 21.98
N GLN A 275 15.85 23.19 21.30
CA GLN A 275 16.05 21.90 21.92
C GLN A 275 17.20 21.96 22.93
N ASN A 276 17.05 21.34 24.10
CA ASN A 276 18.01 21.35 25.20
C ASN A 276 18.46 22.77 25.61
N LYS A 277 17.68 23.80 25.32
CA LYS A 277 18.00 25.21 25.58
C LYS A 277 19.37 25.66 25.04
N HIS A 278 19.78 25.06 23.92
CA HIS A 278 21.08 25.37 23.29
C HIS A 278 21.09 26.76 22.67
N LYS A 279 22.16 27.54 22.88
CA LYS A 279 22.41 28.88 22.32
C LYS A 279 23.22 28.73 21.04
N HIS A 280 22.62 29.04 19.88
CA HIS A 280 23.29 28.87 18.58
C HIS A 280 24.07 30.11 18.12
N GLY A 281 23.90 31.26 18.80
CA GLY A 281 24.55 32.50 18.41
C GLY A 281 24.03 33.10 17.10
N LYS A 282 24.87 33.90 16.44
CA LYS A 282 24.56 34.58 15.18
C LYS A 282 24.55 33.58 14.02
N GLN A 283 23.47 33.54 13.26
CA GLN A 283 23.29 32.62 12.13
C GLN A 283 22.31 33.16 11.09
N HIS A 284 22.44 32.70 9.87
CA HIS A 284 21.48 32.84 8.76
C HIS A 284 20.70 31.56 8.55
N ILE A 285 19.87 31.46 7.47
CA ILE A 285 19.03 30.26 7.20
C ILE A 285 19.88 29.00 7.14
N LYS A 286 21.03 29.03 6.48
CA LYS A 286 21.91 27.86 6.29
C LYS A 286 22.33 27.23 7.62
N GLU A 287 22.92 28.02 8.50
CA GLU A 287 23.39 27.58 9.82
C GLU A 287 22.19 27.22 10.72
N ALA A 288 21.10 27.99 10.64
CA ALA A 288 19.88 27.72 11.42
C ALA A 288 19.19 26.43 11.02
N LEU A 289 19.22 26.05 9.73
CA LEU A 289 18.70 24.78 9.23
C LEU A 289 19.59 23.63 9.70
N ALA A 290 20.92 23.78 9.65
CA ALA A 290 21.88 22.80 10.11
C ALA A 290 21.79 22.53 11.62
N ASN A 291 21.66 23.59 12.40
CA ASN A 291 21.48 23.53 13.85
C ASN A 291 20.04 23.18 14.29
N SER A 292 19.13 23.09 13.34
CA SER A 292 17.69 22.93 13.61
C SER A 292 17.11 23.97 14.60
N CYS A 293 17.54 25.23 14.52
CA CYS A 293 17.28 26.30 15.49
C CYS A 293 15.82 26.76 15.49
N ASN A 294 15.05 26.43 16.52
CA ASN A 294 13.64 26.83 16.65
C ASN A 294 13.49 28.35 16.72
N CYS A 295 14.27 29.01 17.55
CA CYS A 295 14.18 30.49 17.74
C CYS A 295 14.42 31.26 16.45
N TYR A 296 15.35 30.82 15.59
CA TYR A 296 15.56 31.39 14.28
C TYR A 296 14.31 31.28 13.41
N PHE A 297 13.73 30.07 13.32
CA PHE A 297 12.58 29.82 12.45
C PHE A 297 11.29 30.46 12.96
N VAL A 298 11.12 30.60 14.27
CA VAL A 298 10.07 31.46 14.87
C VAL A 298 10.21 32.91 14.38
N ASN A 299 11.41 33.49 14.53
CA ASN A 299 11.67 34.87 14.07
C ASN A 299 11.46 35.00 12.55
N LEU A 300 11.91 34.03 11.77
CA LEU A 300 11.76 34.01 10.32
C LEU A 300 10.30 33.96 9.90
N ALA A 301 9.49 33.08 10.52
CA ALA A 301 8.06 32.94 10.23
C ALA A 301 7.29 34.24 10.53
N LEU A 302 7.60 34.91 11.65
CA LEU A 302 6.99 36.19 11.99
C LEU A 302 7.38 37.32 11.02
N LYS A 303 8.60 37.30 10.46
CA LYS A 303 9.04 38.25 9.43
C LYS A 303 8.45 37.97 8.06
N LEU A 304 8.24 36.68 7.71
CA LEU A 304 7.62 36.28 6.45
C LEU A 304 6.13 36.65 6.42
N GLY A 305 5.46 36.46 7.54
CA GLY A 305 3.99 36.45 7.61
C GLY A 305 3.38 35.16 7.10
N LYS A 306 2.10 34.95 7.41
CA LYS A 306 1.38 33.72 7.08
C LYS A 306 1.28 33.45 5.58
N ASP A 307 0.98 34.47 4.78
CA ASP A 307 0.63 34.29 3.36
C ASP A 307 1.77 33.69 2.54
N LYS A 308 3.02 34.14 2.78
CA LYS A 308 4.19 33.61 2.08
C LYS A 308 4.46 32.14 2.42
N ILE A 309 4.26 31.76 3.68
CA ILE A 309 4.44 30.36 4.11
C ILE A 309 3.32 29.50 3.54
N LEU A 310 2.05 29.96 3.62
CA LEU A 310 0.91 29.24 3.08
C LEU A 310 1.00 29.04 1.57
N ASN A 311 1.37 30.08 0.82
CA ASN A 311 1.50 29.98 -0.64
C ASN A 311 2.58 28.96 -1.04
N THR A 312 3.73 28.96 -0.35
CA THR A 312 4.80 27.98 -0.60
C THR A 312 4.36 26.57 -0.20
N ALA A 313 3.70 26.40 0.93
CA ALA A 313 3.19 25.11 1.39
C ALA A 313 2.12 24.55 0.43
N LYS A 314 1.16 25.35 -0.01
CA LYS A 314 0.14 24.95 -1.01
C LYS A 314 0.78 24.58 -2.35
N ALA A 315 1.85 25.26 -2.77
CA ALA A 315 2.54 24.94 -4.02
C ALA A 315 3.18 23.53 -4.03
N ILE A 316 3.45 22.97 -2.86
CA ILE A 316 3.98 21.63 -2.64
C ILE A 316 2.98 20.69 -1.96
N GLY A 317 1.68 20.93 -2.14
CA GLY A 317 0.60 19.99 -1.82
C GLY A 317 0.14 19.93 -0.36
N PHE A 318 0.63 20.81 0.54
CA PHE A 318 0.12 20.82 1.91
C PHE A 318 -1.36 21.22 1.97
N GLY A 319 -2.14 20.45 2.73
CA GLY A 319 -3.59 20.66 2.87
C GLY A 319 -4.41 20.11 1.70
N GLU A 320 -3.81 19.42 0.75
CA GLU A 320 -4.49 18.79 -0.38
C GLU A 320 -4.54 17.27 -0.20
N SER A 321 -5.66 16.66 -0.62
CA SER A 321 -5.76 15.21 -0.78
C SER A 321 -5.28 14.82 -2.18
N PHE A 322 -4.73 13.62 -2.32
CA PHE A 322 -4.24 13.11 -3.59
C PHE A 322 -4.51 11.61 -3.75
N ASN A 323 -4.34 11.09 -4.96
CA ASN A 323 -4.52 9.67 -5.26
C ASN A 323 -3.20 9.04 -5.68
N LEU A 324 -2.92 7.84 -5.17
CA LEU A 324 -1.69 7.11 -5.49
C LEU A 324 -1.75 6.38 -6.82
N PHE A 325 -2.94 5.98 -7.30
CA PHE A 325 -3.08 5.18 -8.51
C PHE A 325 -4.37 5.53 -9.28
N ASN A 326 -4.25 5.96 -10.54
CA ASN A 326 -5.37 6.18 -11.49
C ASN A 326 -6.63 6.83 -10.88
N ASN A 327 -6.46 7.86 -10.07
CA ASN A 327 -7.54 8.57 -9.36
C ASN A 327 -8.38 7.68 -8.41
N THR A 328 -7.84 6.56 -7.95
CA THR A 328 -8.58 5.62 -7.08
C THR A 328 -7.88 5.44 -5.77
N PHE A 329 -6.79 5.36 -5.41
CA PHE A 329 -6.20 5.10 -4.10
C PHE A 329 -5.98 6.42 -3.32
N PRO A 330 -6.99 6.94 -2.60
CA PRO A 330 -6.92 8.26 -1.97
C PRO A 330 -6.03 8.27 -0.72
N VAL A 331 -5.32 9.38 -0.56
CA VAL A 331 -4.61 9.75 0.66
C VAL A 331 -5.25 11.03 1.19
N THR A 332 -5.76 10.95 2.40
CA THR A 332 -6.53 12.01 3.09
C THR A 332 -6.00 12.23 4.50
N ASP A 333 -6.70 13.03 5.29
CA ASP A 333 -6.50 13.20 6.73
C ASP A 333 -5.19 13.92 7.13
N LEU A 334 -4.52 14.61 6.20
CA LEU A 334 -3.39 15.48 6.53
C LEU A 334 -3.89 16.80 7.12
N SER A 335 -3.33 17.19 8.25
CA SER A 335 -3.71 18.43 8.94
C SER A 335 -2.76 19.56 8.62
N PHE A 336 -3.33 20.67 8.15
CA PHE A 336 -2.59 21.91 7.90
C PHE A 336 -3.39 23.10 8.45
N PRO A 337 -2.77 24.05 9.18
CA PRO A 337 -3.49 25.18 9.77
C PRO A 337 -4.09 26.07 8.68
N ASN A 338 -5.30 26.57 8.94
CA ASN A 338 -5.97 27.51 8.04
C ASN A 338 -5.49 28.96 8.25
N GLU A 339 -5.94 29.87 7.38
CA GLU A 339 -5.53 31.28 7.41
C GLU A 339 -5.97 32.01 8.69
N GLU A 340 -7.14 31.67 9.25
CA GLU A 340 -7.68 32.32 10.45
C GLU A 340 -6.87 31.94 11.69
N GLU A 341 -6.51 30.67 11.83
CA GLU A 341 -5.66 30.19 12.91
C GLU A 341 -4.29 30.88 12.91
N LEU A 342 -3.73 31.16 11.75
CA LEU A 342 -2.43 31.81 11.57
C LEU A 342 -2.45 33.33 11.76
N ASN A 343 -3.61 33.95 12.02
CA ASN A 343 -3.69 35.31 12.51
C ASN A 343 -3.08 35.45 13.93
N SER A 344 -3.07 34.36 14.69
CA SER A 344 -2.36 34.30 15.96
C SER A 344 -0.84 34.23 15.73
N LYS A 345 -0.11 35.21 16.29
CA LYS A 345 1.37 35.19 16.26
C LYS A 345 1.95 33.91 16.90
N GLY A 346 1.29 33.36 17.92
CA GLY A 346 1.68 32.11 18.56
C GLY A 346 1.56 30.91 17.61
N GLN A 347 0.44 30.81 16.88
CA GLN A 347 0.24 29.72 15.89
C GLN A 347 1.21 29.86 14.70
N LEU A 348 1.44 31.08 14.21
CA LEU A 348 2.43 31.33 13.16
C LEU A 348 3.86 30.97 13.62
N ALA A 349 4.18 31.26 14.90
CA ALA A 349 5.45 30.87 15.50
C ALA A 349 5.61 29.35 15.57
N LEU A 350 4.57 28.61 15.98
CA LEU A 350 4.54 27.13 16.00
C LEU A 350 4.75 26.57 14.59
N LEU A 351 4.01 27.06 13.61
CA LEU A 351 4.16 26.66 12.21
C LEU A 351 5.60 26.87 11.72
N GLY A 352 6.25 27.98 12.12
CA GLY A 352 7.60 28.34 11.72
C GLY A 352 8.65 27.23 11.96
N PHE A 353 8.47 26.39 12.98
CA PHE A 353 9.38 25.27 13.26
C PHE A 353 8.70 23.90 13.19
N GLY A 354 7.51 23.83 12.57
CA GLY A 354 6.84 22.59 12.25
C GLY A 354 6.02 21.97 13.40
N GLN A 355 5.45 22.80 14.25
CA GLN A 355 4.59 22.40 15.37
C GLN A 355 3.18 22.99 15.25
N GLY A 356 2.29 22.61 16.16
CA GLY A 356 0.88 23.02 16.15
C GLY A 356 0.02 22.04 15.35
N LYS A 357 -1.02 22.54 14.69
CA LYS A 357 -1.93 21.70 13.87
C LYS A 357 -1.30 21.35 12.51
N LEU A 358 -0.17 20.67 12.54
CA LEU A 358 0.58 20.32 11.36
C LEU A 358 0.95 18.85 11.40
N THR A 359 0.33 18.07 10.52
CA THR A 359 0.70 16.67 10.31
C THR A 359 0.91 16.38 8.84
N ASP A 360 1.77 15.42 8.55
CA ASP A 360 2.02 14.95 7.19
C ASP A 360 2.42 13.48 7.21
N ASN A 361 2.42 12.84 6.05
CA ASN A 361 2.84 11.45 5.93
C ASN A 361 4.20 11.32 5.24
N PRO A 362 4.91 10.19 5.45
CA PRO A 362 6.21 9.95 4.84
C PRO A 362 6.23 10.04 3.32
N LEU A 363 5.18 9.58 2.63
CA LEU A 363 5.10 9.64 1.17
C LEU A 363 5.03 11.07 0.65
N HIS A 364 4.15 11.89 1.21
CA HIS A 364 4.03 13.29 0.79
C HIS A 364 5.33 14.05 1.07
N PHE A 365 5.91 13.88 2.28
CA PHE A 365 7.12 14.61 2.61
C PHE A 365 8.35 14.18 1.77
N ALA A 366 8.41 12.94 1.31
CA ALA A 366 9.42 12.52 0.34
C ALA A 366 9.28 13.27 -1.00
N SER A 367 8.03 13.58 -1.44
CA SER A 367 7.79 14.42 -2.64
C SER A 367 8.18 15.87 -2.42
N VAL A 368 8.01 16.42 -1.20
CA VAL A 368 8.52 17.75 -0.85
C VAL A 368 10.04 17.81 -1.02
N VAL A 369 10.74 16.76 -0.57
CA VAL A 369 12.21 16.66 -0.76
C VAL A 369 12.56 16.48 -2.24
N SER A 370 11.76 15.72 -3.00
CA SER A 370 11.93 15.61 -4.45
C SER A 370 11.91 16.96 -5.13
N ALA A 371 10.99 17.85 -4.73
CA ALA A 371 10.91 19.21 -5.30
C ALA A 371 12.17 20.04 -5.02
N VAL A 372 12.82 19.87 -3.88
CA VAL A 372 14.12 20.50 -3.61
C VAL A 372 15.20 19.92 -4.52
N ALA A 373 15.24 18.60 -4.64
CA ALA A 373 16.32 17.90 -5.32
C ALA A 373 16.28 18.01 -6.86
N ASN A 374 15.09 18.16 -7.46
CA ASN A 374 14.88 18.19 -8.91
C ASN A 374 14.80 19.61 -9.53
N GLY A 375 15.15 20.64 -8.77
CA GLY A 375 15.17 22.01 -9.28
C GLY A 375 13.85 22.78 -9.13
N GLY A 376 12.96 22.37 -8.21
CA GLY A 376 11.76 23.11 -7.83
C GLY A 376 10.46 22.63 -8.47
N TYR A 377 10.45 21.40 -9.03
CA TYR A 377 9.25 20.79 -9.58
C TYR A 377 8.63 19.84 -8.57
N TYR A 378 7.35 20.00 -8.31
CA TYR A 378 6.58 19.16 -7.38
C TYR A 378 5.58 18.29 -8.11
N ASN A 379 5.50 17.03 -7.67
CA ASN A 379 4.45 16.07 -8.00
C ASN A 379 3.99 15.37 -6.74
N PHE A 380 2.73 14.99 -6.66
CA PHE A 380 2.27 14.06 -5.65
C PHE A 380 2.92 12.68 -5.84
N PRO A 381 3.15 11.94 -4.73
CA PRO A 381 3.64 10.56 -4.84
C PRO A 381 2.64 9.70 -5.60
N THR A 382 3.15 8.81 -6.46
CA THR A 382 2.29 7.99 -7.32
C THR A 382 2.85 6.59 -7.55
N LEU A 383 1.94 5.63 -7.72
CA LEU A 383 2.23 4.27 -8.18
C LEU A 383 2.16 4.14 -9.72
N ASN A 384 1.70 5.18 -10.42
CA ASN A 384 1.60 5.17 -11.88
C ASN A 384 2.98 5.30 -12.53
N ILE A 385 3.34 4.34 -13.38
CA ILE A 385 4.63 4.33 -14.10
C ILE A 385 4.69 5.36 -15.25
N ASN A 386 3.54 5.88 -15.69
CA ASN A 386 3.43 6.80 -16.82
C ASN A 386 3.08 8.24 -16.40
N SER A 387 3.09 8.55 -15.10
CA SER A 387 2.82 9.90 -14.62
C SER A 387 3.92 10.88 -15.04
N LYS A 388 3.50 12.02 -15.61
CA LYS A 388 4.39 13.08 -16.11
C LYS A 388 4.01 14.47 -15.60
N ASP A 389 3.12 14.54 -14.60
CA ASP A 389 2.67 15.82 -14.06
C ASP A 389 3.80 16.47 -13.27
N ASN A 390 4.27 17.62 -13.77
CA ASN A 390 5.31 18.42 -13.12
C ASN A 390 4.81 19.86 -12.95
N LYS A 391 4.55 20.25 -11.71
CA LYS A 391 4.18 21.61 -11.35
C LYS A 391 5.39 22.32 -10.71
N ARG A 392 5.75 23.50 -11.21
CA ARG A 392 6.80 24.29 -10.56
C ARG A 392 6.29 24.84 -9.23
N ALA A 393 6.92 24.44 -8.15
CA ALA A 393 6.57 24.86 -6.80
C ALA A 393 7.40 26.08 -6.35
N PHE A 394 8.68 26.11 -6.72
CA PHE A 394 9.57 27.26 -6.44
C PHE A 394 10.67 27.36 -7.51
N SER A 395 11.42 28.48 -7.48
CA SER A 395 12.43 28.78 -8.48
C SER A 395 13.59 27.77 -8.44
N ALA A 396 14.27 27.59 -9.57
CA ALA A 396 15.46 26.76 -9.64
C ALA A 396 16.58 27.29 -8.70
N LYS A 397 16.65 28.61 -8.49
CA LYS A 397 17.59 29.24 -7.57
C LYS A 397 17.30 28.84 -6.13
N THR A 398 16.05 28.88 -5.70
CA THR A 398 15.62 28.45 -4.37
C THR A 398 15.90 26.96 -4.16
N ALA A 399 15.54 26.12 -5.13
CA ALA A 399 15.82 24.69 -5.07
C ALA A 399 17.32 24.39 -4.92
N GLN A 400 18.16 25.05 -5.73
CA GLN A 400 19.62 24.88 -5.66
C GLN A 400 20.18 25.34 -4.31
N THR A 401 19.72 26.49 -3.79
CA THR A 401 20.15 27.00 -2.48
C THR A 401 19.72 26.05 -1.34
N LEU A 402 18.49 25.52 -1.38
CA LEU A 402 18.04 24.57 -0.38
C LEU A 402 18.81 23.23 -0.46
N LYS A 403 19.13 22.79 -1.66
CA LYS A 403 19.98 21.61 -1.90
C LYS A 403 21.33 21.75 -1.19
N GLU A 404 21.98 22.91 -1.34
CA GLU A 404 23.24 23.25 -0.66
C GLU A 404 23.07 23.31 0.86
N TYR A 405 21.97 23.89 1.35
CA TYR A 405 21.69 23.98 2.78
C TYR A 405 21.41 22.59 3.37
N MET A 406 20.67 21.73 2.68
CA MET A 406 20.43 20.35 3.14
C MET A 406 21.70 19.49 3.12
N LYS A 407 22.62 19.75 2.17
CA LYS A 407 23.95 19.15 2.22
C LYS A 407 24.73 19.62 3.45
N TYR A 408 24.70 20.92 3.73
CA TYR A 408 25.37 21.49 4.90
C TYR A 408 24.82 20.94 6.24
N VAL A 409 23.51 20.62 6.31
CA VAL A 409 22.90 19.91 7.46
C VAL A 409 23.56 18.55 7.70
N VAL A 410 23.87 17.82 6.62
CA VAL A 410 24.51 16.49 6.72
C VAL A 410 26.00 16.62 6.99
N ASP A 411 26.66 17.57 6.35
CA ASP A 411 28.14 17.72 6.51
C ASP A 411 28.53 18.33 7.86
N ASN A 412 27.71 19.26 8.40
CA ASN A 412 28.12 20.10 9.55
C ASN A 412 27.04 20.23 10.64
N GLY A 413 25.88 19.58 10.50
CA GLY A 413 24.75 19.77 11.39
C GLY A 413 24.18 18.49 11.96
N THR A 414 22.90 18.56 12.30
CA THR A 414 22.14 17.46 12.96
C THR A 414 22.02 16.19 12.11
N GLY A 415 22.31 16.26 10.81
CA GLY A 415 22.22 15.14 9.87
C GLY A 415 23.51 14.34 9.69
N PHE A 416 24.57 14.60 10.46
CA PHE A 416 25.90 14.01 10.23
C PHE A 416 25.91 12.49 10.13
N ASN A 417 25.09 11.79 10.91
CA ASN A 417 25.01 10.32 10.87
C ASN A 417 24.45 9.77 9.54
N ALA A 418 23.85 10.62 8.69
CA ALA A 418 23.37 10.25 7.35
C ALA A 418 24.44 10.44 6.26
N GLN A 419 25.63 10.91 6.61
CA GLN A 419 26.69 11.19 5.64
C GLN A 419 27.21 9.89 5.00
N TYR A 420 27.30 9.92 3.66
CA TYR A 420 27.93 8.86 2.87
C TYR A 420 28.69 9.47 1.69
N LYS A 421 30.01 9.24 1.63
CA LYS A 421 30.90 9.72 0.55
C LYS A 421 30.74 11.22 0.21
N SER A 422 30.36 12.05 1.17
CA SER A 422 30.03 13.46 0.97
C SER A 422 29.00 13.75 -0.15
N ASN A 423 28.16 12.76 -0.45
CA ASN A 423 27.20 12.80 -1.58
C ASN A 423 25.75 12.61 -1.14
N THR A 424 25.42 13.01 0.07
CA THR A 424 24.09 12.96 0.68
C THR A 424 23.64 14.32 1.18
N ALA A 425 22.35 14.57 1.18
CA ALA A 425 21.76 15.78 1.72
C ALA A 425 20.43 15.45 2.41
N GLY A 426 20.09 16.20 3.46
CA GLY A 426 18.84 15.91 4.17
C GLY A 426 18.59 16.80 5.37
N LYS A 427 17.54 16.50 6.12
CA LYS A 427 17.12 17.20 7.33
C LYS A 427 16.54 16.23 8.34
N THR A 428 16.94 16.37 9.60
CA THR A 428 16.41 15.66 10.77
C THR A 428 15.22 16.39 11.38
N ALA A 429 14.30 15.63 12.01
CA ALA A 429 13.39 16.19 12.98
C ALA A 429 13.19 15.26 14.18
N THR A 430 12.77 15.87 15.27
CA THR A 430 12.24 15.23 16.47
C THR A 430 11.00 16.01 16.85
N ALA A 431 9.83 15.45 16.55
CA ALA A 431 8.55 16.13 16.71
C ALA A 431 7.84 15.65 17.96
N GLN A 432 7.33 16.60 18.73
CA GLN A 432 6.46 16.32 19.89
C GLN A 432 5.09 15.88 19.38
N THR A 433 4.53 14.85 20.02
CA THR A 433 3.21 14.29 19.65
C THR A 433 2.11 14.71 20.60
N GLY A 434 2.44 15.13 21.81
CA GLY A 434 1.49 15.33 22.90
C GLY A 434 0.95 14.04 23.48
N ILE A 435 1.43 12.88 23.06
CA ILE A 435 1.05 11.56 23.58
C ILE A 435 2.07 11.14 24.62
N TYR A 436 1.62 10.72 25.79
CA TYR A 436 2.48 10.29 26.90
C TYR A 436 2.24 8.82 27.21
N GLU A 437 3.34 8.06 27.32
CA GLU A 437 3.36 6.68 27.82
C GLU A 437 4.35 6.62 29.00
N ASP A 438 3.93 6.05 30.14
CA ASP A 438 4.74 5.97 31.37
C ASP A 438 5.36 7.31 31.79
N GLY A 439 4.63 8.42 31.60
CA GLY A 439 5.05 9.78 31.95
C GLY A 439 6.11 10.39 31.01
N LYS A 440 6.45 9.71 29.90
CA LYS A 440 7.35 10.22 28.87
C LYS A 440 6.57 10.54 27.59
N GLU A 441 6.85 11.72 27.02
CA GLU A 441 6.27 12.08 25.74
C GLU A 441 6.81 11.20 24.62
N GLN A 442 5.92 10.62 23.82
CA GLN A 442 6.28 9.89 22.61
C GLN A 442 6.67 10.88 21.52
N LEU A 443 7.78 10.63 20.87
CA LEU A 443 8.31 11.50 19.83
C LEU A 443 8.23 10.82 18.48
N ASN A 444 7.88 11.57 17.44
CA ASN A 444 8.09 11.13 16.06
C ASN A 444 9.44 11.64 15.59
N THR A 445 10.33 10.74 15.24
CA THR A 445 11.66 11.11 14.74
C THR A 445 11.72 10.90 13.23
N TRP A 446 12.42 11.82 12.53
CA TRP A 446 12.46 11.85 11.09
C TRP A 446 13.86 12.10 10.56
N PHE A 447 14.13 11.50 9.40
CA PHE A 447 15.12 12.00 8.46
C PHE A 447 14.52 12.00 7.06
N VAL A 448 14.67 13.13 6.37
CA VAL A 448 14.27 13.25 4.96
C VAL A 448 15.45 13.76 4.17
N GLY A 449 15.70 13.17 3.01
CA GLY A 449 16.89 13.51 2.23
C GLY A 449 16.84 12.94 0.82
N PHE A 450 17.90 13.15 0.08
CA PHE A 450 18.05 12.65 -1.29
C PHE A 450 19.48 12.16 -1.56
N TYR A 451 19.59 11.29 -2.54
CA TYR A 451 20.83 10.67 -2.98
C TYR A 451 20.78 10.36 -4.50
N PRO A 452 21.89 10.45 -5.24
CA PRO A 452 23.11 11.19 -4.91
C PRO A 452 22.90 12.71 -4.84
N TYR A 453 23.75 13.45 -4.12
CA TYR A 453 23.64 14.92 -4.07
C TYR A 453 23.86 15.57 -5.44
N ASP A 454 24.86 15.12 -6.20
CA ASP A 454 25.22 15.73 -7.48
C ASP A 454 24.13 15.57 -8.55
N LYS A 455 23.60 14.35 -8.71
CA LYS A 455 22.53 13.99 -9.63
C LYS A 455 21.43 13.24 -8.87
N PRO A 456 20.54 13.95 -8.18
CA PRO A 456 19.53 13.29 -7.35
C PRO A 456 18.66 12.32 -8.14
N ALA A 457 18.68 11.06 -7.71
CA ALA A 457 17.87 9.99 -8.29
C ALA A 457 16.79 9.53 -7.31
N TYR A 458 17.10 9.54 -6.01
CA TYR A 458 16.24 9.01 -4.98
C TYR A 458 15.96 10.04 -3.90
N SER A 459 14.69 10.28 -3.59
CA SER A 459 14.23 11.05 -2.45
C SER A 459 13.68 10.10 -1.41
N ILE A 460 14.14 10.22 -0.16
CA ILE A 460 13.92 9.24 0.88
C ILE A 460 13.36 9.92 2.12
N ALA A 461 12.27 9.40 2.67
CA ALA A 461 11.74 9.79 3.96
C ALA A 461 11.71 8.59 4.90
N ILE A 462 12.23 8.79 6.11
CA ILE A 462 12.27 7.81 7.19
C ILE A 462 11.61 8.42 8.41
N MET A 463 10.69 7.68 9.02
CA MET A 463 9.99 8.08 10.24
C MET A 463 10.01 6.93 11.24
N CYS A 464 10.22 7.25 12.52
CA CYS A 464 10.15 6.31 13.63
C CYS A 464 9.21 6.84 14.71
N GLU A 465 8.24 6.03 15.13
CA GLU A 465 7.36 6.31 16.28
C GLU A 465 8.09 5.97 17.59
N GLY A 466 7.98 6.82 18.60
CA GLY A 466 8.57 6.59 19.92
C GLY A 466 10.09 6.61 19.92
N GLY A 467 10.72 7.22 18.92
CA GLY A 467 12.16 7.30 18.79
C GLY A 467 12.82 8.31 19.75
N LYS A 468 14.16 8.37 19.72
CA LYS A 468 14.96 9.30 20.52
C LYS A 468 15.24 10.59 19.78
N SER A 469 15.77 10.49 18.56
CA SER A 469 16.06 11.62 17.69
C SER A 469 16.20 11.16 16.24
N GLY A 470 15.92 12.05 15.28
CA GLY A 470 16.12 11.73 13.87
C GLY A 470 17.58 11.41 13.52
N ALA A 471 18.52 11.97 14.28
CA ALA A 471 19.96 11.72 14.11
C ALA A 471 20.36 10.29 14.54
N GLU A 472 19.75 9.77 15.59
CA GLU A 472 20.06 8.44 16.13
C GLU A 472 19.27 7.33 15.48
N ASP A 473 17.96 7.56 15.22
CA ASP A 473 17.07 6.52 14.74
C ASP A 473 17.02 6.43 13.21
N CYS A 474 16.92 7.58 12.51
CA CYS A 474 16.62 7.62 11.09
C CYS A 474 17.86 7.81 10.20
N CYS A 475 18.84 8.63 10.63
CA CYS A 475 20.04 8.88 9.83
C CYS A 475 20.86 7.62 9.53
N PRO A 476 21.10 6.68 10.48
CA PRO A 476 21.81 5.44 10.19
C PRO A 476 21.10 4.56 9.17
N VAL A 477 19.75 4.52 9.21
CA VAL A 477 18.93 3.79 8.24
C VAL A 477 19.07 4.40 6.85
N PHE A 478 18.99 5.72 6.73
CA PHE A 478 19.24 6.42 5.47
C PHE A 478 20.61 6.08 4.89
N ARG A 479 21.66 6.16 5.72
CA ARG A 479 23.02 5.81 5.31
C ARG A 479 23.10 4.36 4.82
N CYS A 480 22.50 3.40 5.54
CA CYS A 480 22.46 1.99 5.14
C CYS A 480 21.77 1.79 3.77
N ILE A 481 20.65 2.52 3.52
CA ILE A 481 19.94 2.49 2.24
C ILE A 481 20.86 2.99 1.12
N VAL A 482 21.47 4.16 1.25
CA VAL A 482 22.30 4.74 0.18
C VAL A 482 23.58 3.95 -0.06
N GLU A 483 24.18 3.36 0.97
CA GLU A 483 25.28 2.40 0.85
C GLU A 483 24.89 1.15 0.05
N SER A 484 23.68 0.66 0.26
CA SER A 484 23.16 -0.52 -0.45
C SER A 484 22.82 -0.19 -1.90
N ILE A 485 22.27 0.99 -2.15
CA ILE A 485 21.99 1.49 -3.52
C ILE A 485 23.30 1.65 -4.31
N ASP A 486 24.34 2.17 -3.67
CA ASP A 486 25.65 2.39 -4.33
C ASP A 486 26.39 1.08 -4.73
N LYS A 487 25.95 -0.05 -4.17
CA LYS A 487 26.48 -1.40 -4.45
C LYS A 487 25.63 -2.19 -5.45
N MET A 488 24.49 -1.65 -5.91
CA MET A 488 23.63 -2.27 -6.92
C MET A 488 24.27 -2.25 -8.31
#